data_327954915696a8a43e93f04ce43ead3e
#
_entry.id   327954915696a8a43e93f04ce43ead3e
#
_cell.length_a   1.000
_cell.length_b   1.000
_cell.length_c   1.000
_cell.angle_alpha   90.00
_cell.angle_beta   90.00
_cell.angle_gamma   90.00
#
_symmetry.space_group_name_H-M   'P 1'
#
loop_
_entity.id
_entity.type
_entity.pdbx_description
1 polymer ?
#
loop_
_entity_poly.entity_id
_entity_poly.type
_entity_poly.pdbx_seq_one_letter_code
_entity_poly.pdbx_strand_id
1 'polypeptide(L)'
;NWPVQMRLAAVDSPSFDGARLLIAGDCTAFASPAVHRDFIRGRVTLIGCPKLDEREEFVERLAAILAAHDLEDITVLEMEVPCCSNLEAFVLQALKRAGKEVPVGSVILGIDGEAQG
;
A
#
# COMPACT_ATOMS: atom_id res chain seq x y z
N ASN A 1 -13.11 0.53 -0.33
CA ASN A 1 -13.07 -0.59 -1.28
C ASN A 1 -12.98 -1.93 -0.54
N TRP A 2 -13.39 -2.98 -1.21
CA TRP A 2 -13.36 -4.33 -0.67
C TRP A 2 -13.03 -5.33 -1.78
N PRO A 3 -12.19 -6.35 -1.54
CA PRO A 3 -11.41 -6.54 -0.31
C PRO A 3 -10.24 -5.58 -0.19
N VAL A 4 -9.73 -5.35 1.04
CA VAL A 4 -8.59 -4.47 1.28
C VAL A 4 -7.25 -5.23 1.38
N GLN A 5 -7.28 -6.50 1.73
CA GLN A 5 -6.06 -7.31 1.87
C GLN A 5 -5.44 -7.56 0.50
N MET A 6 -4.14 -7.25 0.36
CA MET A 6 -3.43 -7.32 -0.93
C MET A 6 -3.61 -8.67 -1.63
N ARG A 7 -3.46 -9.77 -0.93
CA ARG A 7 -3.53 -11.11 -1.53
C ARG A 7 -4.94 -11.52 -1.96
N LEU A 8 -5.97 -10.76 -1.56
CA LEU A 8 -7.37 -11.01 -1.94
C LEU A 8 -7.86 -10.06 -3.01
N ALA A 9 -7.09 -9.02 -3.33
CA ALA A 9 -7.51 -7.99 -4.27
C ALA A 9 -7.64 -8.56 -5.69
N ALA A 10 -8.71 -8.15 -6.37
CA ALA A 10 -8.92 -8.51 -7.78
C ALA A 10 -8.09 -7.58 -8.66
N VAL A 11 -7.16 -8.14 -9.42
CA VAL A 11 -6.25 -7.37 -10.28
C VAL A 11 -6.99 -6.52 -11.30
N ASP A 12 -8.10 -7.00 -11.81
CA ASP A 12 -8.87 -6.33 -12.86
C ASP A 12 -9.99 -5.42 -12.35
N SER A 13 -10.02 -5.14 -11.05
CA SER A 13 -11.07 -4.28 -10.48
C SER A 13 -11.03 -2.87 -11.09
N PRO A 14 -12.16 -2.35 -11.58
CA PRO A 14 -12.20 -1.00 -12.15
C PRO A 14 -11.94 0.11 -11.14
N SER A 15 -12.01 -0.19 -9.83
CA SER A 15 -11.72 0.82 -8.81
C SER A 15 -10.27 1.29 -8.83
N PHE A 16 -9.37 0.54 -9.45
CA PHE A 16 -7.96 0.94 -9.57
C PHE A 16 -7.71 1.98 -10.69
N ASP A 17 -8.63 2.11 -11.64
CA ASP A 17 -8.42 3.01 -12.79
C ASP A 17 -8.37 4.47 -12.35
N GLY A 18 -7.24 5.13 -12.61
CA GLY A 18 -7.01 6.52 -12.22
C GLY A 18 -6.95 6.75 -10.72
N ALA A 19 -6.80 5.70 -9.91
CA ALA A 19 -6.89 5.81 -8.46
C ALA A 19 -5.63 6.39 -7.83
N ARG A 20 -5.83 7.04 -6.69
CA ARG A 20 -4.77 7.31 -5.72
C ARG A 20 -4.72 6.09 -4.81
N LEU A 21 -3.62 5.36 -4.83
CA LEU A 21 -3.49 4.09 -4.13
C LEU A 21 -2.79 4.27 -2.78
N LEU A 22 -3.38 3.72 -1.73
CA LEU A 22 -2.75 3.60 -0.42
C LEU A 22 -2.34 2.15 -0.19
N ILE A 23 -1.07 1.93 0.08
CA ILE A 23 -0.54 0.64 0.53
C ILE A 23 -0.16 0.80 1.98
N ALA A 24 -0.91 0.19 2.88
CA ALA A 24 -0.73 0.37 4.31
C ALA A 24 -0.38 -0.95 5.00
N GLY A 25 0.49 -0.88 6.00
CA GLY A 25 0.75 -2.02 6.88
C GLY A 25 -0.51 -2.38 7.66
N ASP A 26 -0.72 -3.68 7.94
CA ASP A 26 -1.94 -4.20 8.55
C ASP A 26 -2.32 -3.49 9.86
N CYS A 27 -1.32 -3.04 10.62
CA CYS A 27 -1.55 -2.47 11.95
C CYS A 27 -1.85 -0.97 11.93
N THR A 28 -1.66 -0.27 10.81
CA THR A 28 -1.68 1.20 10.79
C THR A 28 -3.04 1.80 11.16
N ALA A 29 -4.13 1.21 10.68
CA ALA A 29 -5.47 1.72 10.95
C ALA A 29 -5.87 1.61 12.43
N PHE A 30 -5.28 0.67 13.14
CA PHE A 30 -5.54 0.48 14.57
C PHE A 30 -4.58 1.29 15.45
N ALA A 31 -3.44 1.69 14.90
CA ALA A 31 -2.43 2.44 15.64
C ALA A 31 -2.74 3.93 15.70
N SER A 32 -3.51 4.47 14.76
CA SER A 32 -3.82 5.89 14.70
C SER A 32 -5.28 6.13 14.33
N PRO A 33 -6.03 6.96 15.08
CA PRO A 33 -7.41 7.30 14.72
C PRO A 33 -7.49 8.17 13.45
N ALA A 34 -6.39 8.80 13.06
CA ALA A 34 -6.36 9.72 11.92
C ALA A 34 -6.19 9.02 10.58
N VAL A 35 -5.95 7.71 10.54
CA VAL A 35 -5.66 6.99 9.29
C VAL A 35 -6.80 7.11 8.28
N HIS A 36 -8.04 6.96 8.71
CA HIS A 36 -9.19 7.12 7.81
C HIS A 36 -9.27 8.52 7.22
N ARG A 37 -9.14 9.55 8.06
CA ARG A 37 -9.28 10.94 7.62
C ARG A 37 -8.11 11.36 6.74
N ASP A 38 -6.88 11.04 7.14
CA ASP A 38 -5.69 11.62 6.53
C ASP A 38 -5.13 10.77 5.38
N PHE A 39 -5.40 9.47 5.37
CA PHE A 39 -4.78 8.55 4.41
C PHE A 39 -5.79 7.76 3.57
N ILE A 40 -6.85 7.25 4.15
CA ILE A 40 -7.81 6.40 3.42
C ILE A 40 -8.77 7.22 2.57
N ARG A 41 -9.24 8.34 3.09
CA ARG A 41 -10.23 9.15 2.37
C ARG A 41 -9.68 9.59 1.01
N GLY A 42 -10.43 9.32 -0.04
CA GLY A 42 -10.05 9.67 -1.41
C GLY A 42 -9.05 8.73 -2.06
N ARG A 43 -8.69 7.64 -1.39
CA ARG A 43 -7.76 6.65 -1.92
C ARG A 43 -8.38 5.27 -1.96
N VAL A 44 -7.91 4.45 -2.89
CA VAL A 44 -8.17 3.01 -2.88
C VAL A 44 -7.11 2.37 -1.99
N THR A 45 -7.51 1.56 -1.03
CA THR A 45 -6.63 1.06 0.01
C THR A 45 -6.40 -0.43 -0.13
N LEU A 46 -5.12 -0.83 -0.08
CA LEU A 46 -4.70 -2.22 0.05
C LEU A 46 -3.79 -2.32 1.26
N ILE A 47 -3.95 -3.38 2.04
CA ILE A 47 -3.14 -3.61 3.23
C ILE A 47 -2.35 -4.89 3.11
N GLY A 48 -1.22 -4.94 3.81
CA GLY A 48 -0.37 -6.11 3.88
C GLY A 48 0.64 -5.98 5.00
N CYS A 49 1.30 -7.08 5.32
CA CYS A 49 2.35 -7.12 6.33
C CYS A 49 3.59 -7.80 5.75
N PRO A 50 4.72 -7.09 5.61
CA PRO A 50 5.93 -7.67 5.02
C PRO A 50 6.47 -8.89 5.79
N LYS A 51 6.12 -9.01 7.06
CA LYS A 51 6.54 -10.14 7.88
C LYS A 51 5.62 -11.35 7.73
N LEU A 52 4.30 -11.11 7.61
CA LEU A 52 3.29 -12.16 7.57
C LEU A 52 2.95 -12.59 6.15
N ASP A 53 3.02 -11.66 5.20
CA ASP A 53 2.71 -11.94 3.80
C ASP A 53 3.96 -12.45 3.08
N GLU A 54 3.76 -13.34 2.13
CA GLU A 54 4.84 -13.81 1.31
C GLU A 54 5.24 -12.74 0.31
N ARG A 55 6.54 -12.37 0.28
CA ARG A 55 7.07 -11.28 -0.53
C ARG A 55 6.75 -11.44 -2.02
N GLU A 56 7.04 -12.61 -2.59
CA GLU A 56 6.83 -12.85 -4.02
C GLU A 56 5.36 -12.71 -4.39
N GLU A 57 4.47 -13.26 -3.59
CA GLU A 57 3.04 -13.17 -3.82
C GLU A 57 2.54 -11.74 -3.76
N PHE A 58 3.00 -10.97 -2.76
CA PHE A 58 2.65 -9.57 -2.61
C PHE A 58 3.14 -8.75 -3.80
N VAL A 59 4.41 -8.86 -4.14
CA VAL A 59 5.04 -8.11 -5.22
C VAL A 59 4.41 -8.47 -6.56
N GLU A 60 4.18 -9.75 -6.81
CA GLU A 60 3.60 -10.23 -8.05
C GLU A 60 2.18 -9.70 -8.26
N ARG A 61 1.34 -9.75 -7.22
CA ARG A 61 -0.02 -9.23 -7.32
C ARG A 61 -0.06 -7.72 -7.51
N LEU A 62 0.75 -6.99 -6.76
CA LEU A 62 0.83 -5.54 -6.91
C LEU A 62 1.36 -5.17 -8.30
N ALA A 63 2.37 -5.87 -8.80
CA ALA A 63 2.88 -5.63 -10.15
C ALA A 63 1.80 -5.87 -11.22
N ALA A 64 0.97 -6.88 -11.06
CA ALA A 64 -0.13 -7.15 -11.97
C ALA A 64 -1.17 -6.02 -11.95
N ILE A 65 -1.50 -5.49 -10.77
CA ILE A 65 -2.41 -4.34 -10.63
C ILE A 65 -1.81 -3.12 -11.32
N LEU A 66 -0.53 -2.85 -11.09
CA LEU A 66 0.16 -1.69 -11.69
C LEU A 66 0.21 -1.81 -13.22
N ALA A 67 0.42 -3.00 -13.74
CA ALA A 67 0.47 -3.23 -15.19
C ALA A 67 -0.91 -3.06 -15.84
N ALA A 68 -1.98 -3.39 -15.12
CA ALA A 68 -3.35 -3.39 -15.66
C ALA A 68 -4.03 -2.02 -15.58
N HIS A 69 -3.54 -1.12 -14.73
CA HIS A 69 -4.22 0.16 -14.46
C HIS A 69 -3.24 1.33 -14.45
N ASP A 70 -3.74 2.51 -14.80
CA ASP A 70 -2.99 3.75 -14.65
C ASP A 70 -3.39 4.40 -13.33
N LEU A 71 -2.45 4.45 -12.39
CA LEU A 71 -2.65 5.03 -11.06
C LEU A 71 -2.14 6.46 -11.03
N GLU A 72 -2.82 7.31 -10.27
CA GLU A 72 -2.40 8.70 -10.10
C GLU A 72 -1.16 8.81 -9.20
N ASP A 73 -1.21 8.17 -8.04
CA ASP A 73 -0.08 8.10 -7.12
C ASP A 73 -0.19 6.89 -6.20
N ILE A 74 0.88 6.61 -5.47
CA ILE A 74 0.93 5.57 -4.45
C ILE A 74 1.44 6.21 -3.16
N THR A 75 0.72 6.01 -2.06
CA THR A 75 1.18 6.36 -0.72
C THR A 75 1.41 5.08 0.05
N VAL A 76 2.60 4.94 0.64
CA VAL A 76 2.95 3.81 1.50
C VAL A 76 2.89 4.27 2.94
N LEU A 77 2.11 3.60 3.76
CA LEU A 77 1.95 3.90 5.18
C LEU A 77 2.47 2.73 6.01
N GLU A 78 3.50 2.98 6.78
CA GLU A 78 4.19 1.96 7.58
C GLU A 78 4.20 2.33 9.06
N MET A 79 4.29 1.30 9.91
CA MET A 79 4.61 1.52 11.32
C MET A 79 6.12 1.62 11.51
N GLU A 80 6.56 2.34 12.55
CA GLU A 80 7.99 2.45 12.88
C GLU A 80 8.50 1.20 13.62
N VAL A 81 8.21 0.02 13.10
CA VAL A 81 8.63 -1.25 13.68
C VAL A 81 9.30 -2.09 12.59
N PRO A 82 10.25 -2.96 12.96
CA PRO A 82 11.00 -3.72 11.94
C PRO A 82 10.12 -4.55 11.00
N CYS A 83 8.97 -5.04 11.47
CA CYS A 83 8.10 -5.87 10.66
C CYS A 83 7.40 -5.11 9.51
N CYS A 84 7.34 -3.77 9.57
CA CYS A 84 6.78 -2.94 8.51
C CYS A 84 7.83 -2.33 7.57
N SER A 85 9.11 -2.37 7.94
CA SER A 85 10.17 -1.59 7.28
C SER A 85 10.41 -1.93 5.82
N ASN A 86 9.89 -3.07 5.34
CA ASN A 86 10.11 -3.53 3.96
C ASN A 86 8.93 -3.24 3.03
N LEU A 87 7.86 -2.63 3.51
CA LEU A 87 6.67 -2.43 2.68
C LEU A 87 6.94 -1.51 1.49
N GLU A 88 7.66 -0.42 1.71
CA GLU A 88 8.06 0.47 0.62
C GLU A 88 8.93 -0.27 -0.40
N ALA A 89 9.85 -1.11 0.06
CA ALA A 89 10.70 -1.89 -0.84
C ALA A 89 9.88 -2.85 -1.72
N PHE A 90 8.82 -3.44 -1.17
CA PHE A 90 7.91 -4.29 -1.95
C PHE A 90 7.22 -3.47 -3.05
N VAL A 91 6.77 -2.26 -2.73
CA VAL A 91 6.11 -1.38 -3.70
C VAL A 91 7.07 -0.98 -4.81
N LEU A 92 8.29 -0.58 -4.47
CA LEU A 92 9.29 -0.19 -5.46
C LEU A 92 9.67 -1.37 -6.36
N GLN A 93 9.78 -2.57 -5.80
CA GLN A 93 10.05 -3.77 -6.58
C GLN A 93 8.90 -4.10 -7.54
N ALA A 94 7.66 -3.93 -7.10
CA ALA A 94 6.49 -4.14 -7.94
C ALA A 94 6.44 -3.16 -9.11
N LEU A 95 6.76 -1.89 -8.87
CA LEU A 95 6.84 -0.87 -9.93
C LEU A 95 7.89 -1.23 -10.97
N LYS A 96 9.06 -1.66 -10.52
CA LYS A 96 10.14 -2.07 -11.41
C LYS A 96 9.72 -3.27 -12.26
N ARG A 97 9.07 -4.25 -11.64
CA ARG A 97 8.61 -5.46 -12.33
C ARG A 97 7.52 -5.14 -13.35
N ALA A 98 6.63 -4.21 -13.04
CA ALA A 98 5.56 -3.77 -13.94
C ALA A 98 6.05 -2.84 -15.06
N GLY A 99 7.24 -2.28 -14.93
CA GLY A 99 7.76 -1.30 -15.89
C GLY A 99 7.00 0.02 -15.85
N LYS A 100 6.47 0.41 -14.69
CA LYS A 100 5.67 1.62 -14.52
C LYS A 100 6.40 2.66 -13.69
N GLU A 101 6.14 3.94 -14.01
CA GLU A 101 6.60 5.07 -13.22
C GLU A 101 5.37 5.75 -12.62
N VAL A 102 5.24 5.66 -11.30
CA VAL A 102 4.14 6.26 -10.55
C VAL A 102 4.76 6.98 -9.35
N PRO A 103 4.34 8.22 -9.03
CA PRO A 103 4.85 8.89 -7.84
C PRO A 103 4.55 8.09 -6.57
N VAL A 104 5.57 7.88 -5.73
CA VAL A 104 5.45 7.14 -4.47
C VAL A 104 5.85 8.04 -3.32
N GLY A 105 4.95 8.20 -2.35
CA GLY A 105 5.24 8.87 -1.09
C GLY A 105 5.18 7.85 0.05
N SER A 106 6.06 8.01 1.03
CA SER A 106 6.10 7.15 2.21
C SER A 106 5.85 7.95 3.47
N VAL A 107 5.03 7.41 4.36
CA VAL A 107 4.78 7.98 5.69
C VAL A 107 4.97 6.88 6.72
N ILE A 108 5.64 7.21 7.82
CA ILE A 108 5.87 6.29 8.93
C ILE A 108 5.04 6.75 10.11
N LEU A 109 4.22 5.83 10.66
CA LEU A 109 3.49 6.07 11.90
C LEU A 109 4.32 5.59 13.07
N GLY A 110 4.49 6.46 14.06
CA GLY A 110 5.08 6.08 15.34
C GLY A 110 4.14 5.18 16.13
N ILE A 111 4.69 4.44 17.07
CA ILE A 111 3.88 3.59 17.96
C ILE A 111 2.95 4.39 18.84
N ASP A 112 3.15 5.71 18.97
CA ASP A 112 2.26 6.64 19.64
C ASP A 112 1.08 7.12 18.77
N GLY A 113 1.02 6.67 17.51
CA GLY A 113 -0.05 7.03 16.57
C GLY A 113 0.22 8.31 15.77
N GLU A 114 1.39 8.94 15.92
CA GLU A 114 1.73 10.17 15.21
C GLU A 114 2.47 9.89 13.91
N ALA A 115 2.09 10.60 12.85
CA ALA A 115 2.78 10.48 11.55
C ALA A 115 4.15 11.14 11.61
N GLN A 116 5.14 10.46 11.09
CA GLN A 116 6.53 10.92 11.00
C GLN A 116 6.93 11.03 9.53
N GLY A 117 7.14 12.22 9.09
CA GLY A 117 7.68 12.52 7.79
C GLY A 117 7.04 11.88 6.60
#